data_077a666ce53824d4491432e2b9238054
#
_entry.id   077a666ce53824d4491432e2b9238054
#
_cell.length_a   1.000
_cell.length_b   1.000
_cell.length_c   1.000
_cell.angle_alpha   90.00
_cell.angle_beta   90.00
_cell.angle_gamma   90.00
#
_symmetry.space_group_name_H-M   'P 1'
#
loop_
_entity.id
_entity.type
_entity.pdbx_description
1 polymer ?
#
loop_
_entity_poly.entity_id
_entity_poly.type
_entity_poly.pdbx_seq_one_letter_code
_entity_poly.pdbx_strand_id
1 'polypeptide(L)'
;MPGNDNSVSIIVSTLNEAENIAPLVAQIAATAVPFREILFVDNNSTDATRHMIRTLAATHPIRLIEQDHAECGLAAAVMSGALAAQGEVLVVMDADLSHPPERIKDLLAPLFTGAADMVIGSRYVPGGSTPGWPRWRLFLSRTGAVLAYPLTGVHDSISGFFAIGRSRLLEYASPPPAGFKIVFETIVRSGRRLRVVEIPIAFRNRMRGKSKMSFVVALRFFVRWLFAVLRHVAHGLCRPAEIARSTMSNASTD
;
A
#
# COMPACT_ATOMS: atom_id res chain seq x y z
N MET A 1 -29.66 -6.55 4.27
CA MET A 1 -28.55 -5.83 3.62
C MET A 1 -27.89 -5.00 4.70
N PRO A 2 -26.68 -5.30 5.20
CA PRO A 2 -25.97 -4.36 6.07
C PRO A 2 -25.68 -3.11 5.25
N GLY A 3 -25.85 -1.94 5.85
CA GLY A 3 -25.77 -0.64 5.20
C GLY A 3 -24.52 -0.47 4.35
N ASN A 4 -24.72 0.07 3.17
CA ASN A 4 -23.70 0.34 2.16
C ASN A 4 -22.86 1.57 2.60
N ASP A 5 -22.24 1.48 3.78
CA ASP A 5 -21.38 2.54 4.32
C ASP A 5 -19.96 2.37 3.72
N ASN A 6 -19.91 2.46 2.36
CA ASN A 6 -18.67 2.46 1.59
C ASN A 6 -17.86 3.75 1.85
N SER A 7 -17.65 4.07 3.13
CA SER A 7 -16.86 5.22 3.52
C SER A 7 -15.38 4.96 3.25
N VAL A 8 -14.74 5.87 2.55
CA VAL A 8 -13.32 5.78 2.17
C VAL A 8 -12.49 6.67 3.08
N SER A 9 -11.44 6.12 3.68
CA SER A 9 -10.35 6.89 4.29
C SER A 9 -9.11 6.82 3.39
N ILE A 10 -8.52 7.98 3.10
CA ILE A 10 -7.28 8.07 2.31
C ILE A 10 -6.12 8.24 3.28
N ILE A 11 -5.21 7.28 3.32
CA ILE A 11 -4.01 7.30 4.18
C ILE A 11 -2.83 7.81 3.36
N VAL A 12 -2.22 8.89 3.82
CA VAL A 12 -1.07 9.53 3.17
C VAL A 12 0.11 9.54 4.14
N SER A 13 1.15 8.77 3.82
CA SER A 13 2.40 8.80 4.60
C SER A 13 3.23 10.02 4.20
N THR A 14 3.70 10.78 5.20
CA THR A 14 4.48 12.01 5.00
C THR A 14 5.80 12.00 5.75
N LEU A 15 6.82 12.60 5.13
CA LEU A 15 8.10 12.94 5.77
C LEU A 15 8.77 14.07 5.00
N ASN A 16 8.71 15.29 5.53
CA ASN A 16 9.27 16.51 4.90
C ASN A 16 8.71 16.73 3.48
N GLU A 17 7.39 16.93 3.39
CA GLU A 17 6.63 17.07 2.15
C GLU A 17 5.79 18.37 2.14
N ALA A 18 6.20 19.41 2.88
CA ALA A 18 5.44 20.67 3.07
C ALA A 18 4.91 21.26 1.77
N GLU A 19 5.73 21.29 0.71
CA GLU A 19 5.37 21.87 -0.58
C GLU A 19 4.37 21.03 -1.40
N ASN A 20 4.22 19.74 -1.04
CA ASN A 20 3.37 18.80 -1.76
C ASN A 20 1.97 18.65 -1.14
N ILE A 21 1.80 19.01 0.15
CA ILE A 21 0.55 18.78 0.88
C ILE A 21 -0.65 19.50 0.25
N ALA A 22 -0.56 20.80 0.02
CA ALA A 22 -1.67 21.57 -0.55
C ALA A 22 -2.01 21.13 -2.00
N PRO A 23 -1.04 20.95 -2.92
CA PRO A 23 -1.30 20.39 -4.23
C PRO A 23 -1.93 19.00 -4.20
N LEU A 24 -1.52 18.14 -3.29
CA LEU A 24 -2.09 16.78 -3.15
C LEU A 24 -3.55 16.83 -2.72
N VAL A 25 -3.86 17.62 -1.67
CA VAL A 25 -5.23 17.79 -1.20
C VAL A 25 -6.14 18.32 -2.31
N ALA A 26 -5.67 19.33 -3.06
CA ALA A 26 -6.41 19.89 -4.19
C ALA A 26 -6.66 18.84 -5.29
N GLN A 27 -5.66 18.02 -5.63
CA GLN A 27 -5.82 16.95 -6.63
C GLN A 27 -6.75 15.85 -6.14
N ILE A 28 -6.69 15.44 -4.88
CA ILE A 28 -7.64 14.48 -4.30
C ILE A 28 -9.07 15.03 -4.36
N ALA A 29 -9.27 16.27 -3.95
CA ALA A 29 -10.59 16.92 -4.01
C ALA A 29 -11.13 17.01 -5.44
N ALA A 30 -10.28 17.26 -6.43
CA ALA A 30 -10.65 17.33 -7.84
C ALA A 30 -11.08 15.98 -8.43
N THR A 31 -10.80 14.84 -7.78
CA THR A 31 -11.26 13.52 -8.24
C THR A 31 -12.78 13.34 -8.14
N ALA A 32 -13.46 14.18 -7.37
CA ALA A 32 -14.87 14.08 -7.02
C ALA A 32 -15.28 12.70 -6.44
N VAL A 33 -14.34 11.90 -5.99
CA VAL A 33 -14.61 10.66 -5.28
C VAL A 33 -15.07 11.01 -3.85
N PRO A 34 -16.22 10.52 -3.39
CA PRO A 34 -16.62 10.74 -2.01
C PRO A 34 -15.65 10.00 -1.07
N PHE A 35 -15.09 10.72 -0.12
CA PHE A 35 -14.26 10.15 0.94
C PHE A 35 -14.66 10.76 2.29
N ARG A 36 -14.45 10.02 3.35
CA ARG A 36 -14.75 10.45 4.71
C ARG A 36 -13.68 11.40 5.27
N GLU A 37 -12.42 11.05 5.00
CA GLU A 37 -11.27 11.76 5.55
C GLU A 37 -9.98 11.48 4.76
N ILE A 38 -9.03 12.39 4.88
CA ILE A 38 -7.63 12.18 4.53
C ILE A 38 -6.82 12.11 5.83
N LEU A 39 -6.18 10.98 6.07
CA LEU A 39 -5.30 10.75 7.22
C LEU A 39 -3.85 10.93 6.80
N PHE A 40 -3.26 12.06 7.14
CA PHE A 40 -1.83 12.25 7.01
C PHE A 40 -1.13 11.62 8.21
N VAL A 41 -0.27 10.64 7.95
CA VAL A 41 0.55 10.01 8.98
C VAL A 41 1.98 10.50 8.84
N ASP A 42 2.40 11.35 9.78
CA ASP A 42 3.68 12.04 9.74
C ASP A 42 4.77 11.22 10.43
N ASN A 43 5.78 10.85 9.65
CA ASN A 43 6.95 10.10 10.11
C ASN A 43 8.03 11.04 10.66
N ASN A 44 7.65 11.94 11.56
CA ASN A 44 8.54 12.87 12.22
C ASN A 44 9.20 13.91 11.30
N SER A 45 8.37 14.65 10.53
CA SER A 45 8.82 15.77 9.72
C SER A 45 9.44 16.89 10.56
N THR A 46 10.51 17.47 10.04
CA THR A 46 11.25 18.59 10.65
C THR A 46 11.04 19.92 9.94
N ASP A 47 10.31 19.90 8.82
CA ASP A 47 9.91 21.07 8.04
C ASP A 47 8.49 21.55 8.39
N ALA A 48 7.91 22.40 7.55
CA ALA A 48 6.57 22.94 7.73
C ALA A 48 5.43 21.94 7.41
N THR A 49 5.70 20.64 7.15
CA THR A 49 4.69 19.64 6.75
C THR A 49 3.51 19.59 7.71
N ARG A 50 3.77 19.43 9.01
CA ARG A 50 2.72 19.35 10.04
C ARG A 50 1.89 20.65 10.13
N HIS A 51 2.55 21.79 9.99
CA HIS A 51 1.87 23.09 9.99
C HIS A 51 0.91 23.20 8.80
N MET A 52 1.36 22.86 7.59
CA MET A 52 0.52 22.87 6.39
C MET A 52 -0.69 21.94 6.51
N ILE A 53 -0.51 20.73 7.04
CA ILE A 53 -1.61 19.78 7.26
C ILE A 53 -2.64 20.36 8.25
N ARG A 54 -2.20 20.91 9.38
CA ARG A 54 -3.10 21.51 10.36
C ARG A 54 -3.87 22.70 9.80
N THR A 55 -3.22 23.53 8.97
CA THR A 55 -3.87 24.67 8.30
C THR A 55 -4.99 24.20 7.38
N LEU A 56 -4.75 23.16 6.56
CA LEU A 56 -5.75 22.62 5.64
C LEU A 56 -6.87 21.85 6.36
N ALA A 57 -6.59 21.27 7.51
CA ALA A 57 -7.60 20.60 8.34
C ALA A 57 -8.72 21.52 8.83
N ALA A 58 -8.51 22.84 8.81
CA ALA A 58 -9.55 23.82 9.15
C ALA A 58 -10.68 23.90 8.11
N THR A 59 -10.41 23.49 6.84
CA THR A 59 -11.34 23.64 5.72
C THR A 59 -11.63 22.34 4.97
N HIS A 60 -10.90 21.27 5.28
CA HIS A 60 -11.02 19.96 4.63
C HIS A 60 -11.16 18.85 5.69
N PRO A 61 -11.74 17.71 5.35
CA PRO A 61 -11.84 16.56 6.26
C PRO A 61 -10.47 15.85 6.38
N ILE A 62 -9.53 16.54 7.03
CA ILE A 62 -8.14 16.09 7.20
C ILE A 62 -7.85 15.85 8.66
N ARG A 63 -7.13 14.78 8.96
CA ARG A 63 -6.59 14.50 10.29
C ARG A 63 -5.09 14.22 10.18
N LEU A 64 -4.33 14.73 11.14
CA LEU A 64 -2.90 14.48 11.29
C LEU A 64 -2.68 13.45 12.41
N ILE A 65 -1.90 12.43 12.09
CA ILE A 65 -1.38 11.45 13.04
C ILE A 65 0.13 11.63 13.08
N GLU A 66 0.66 11.96 14.22
CA GLU A 66 2.11 12.11 14.42
C GLU A 66 2.66 10.82 15.01
N GLN A 67 3.64 10.21 14.34
CA GLN A 67 4.30 9.00 14.84
C GLN A 67 5.48 9.36 15.73
N ASP A 68 5.66 8.57 16.79
CA ASP A 68 6.85 8.64 17.63
C ASP A 68 8.05 8.02 16.92
N HIS A 69 9.26 8.46 17.30
CA HIS A 69 10.54 8.03 16.69
C HIS A 69 10.76 6.51 16.67
N ALA A 70 10.12 5.77 17.56
CA ALA A 70 10.27 4.31 17.69
C ALA A 70 9.58 3.51 16.58
N GLU A 71 8.59 4.09 15.90
CA GLU A 71 7.72 3.38 14.94
C GLU A 71 7.87 3.91 13.51
N CYS A 72 9.05 4.42 13.13
CA CYS A 72 9.26 5.02 11.82
C CYS A 72 9.24 4.01 10.66
N GLY A 73 8.52 4.33 9.59
CA GLY A 73 8.52 3.59 8.33
C GLY A 73 7.14 3.56 7.66
N LEU A 74 7.13 3.33 6.35
CA LEU A 74 5.91 3.36 5.55
C LEU A 74 4.85 2.36 6.08
N ALA A 75 5.26 1.14 6.39
CA ALA A 75 4.32 0.12 6.87
C ALA A 75 3.72 0.49 8.23
N ALA A 76 4.52 1.02 9.16
CA ALA A 76 4.04 1.51 10.44
C ALA A 76 3.06 2.68 10.25
N ALA A 77 3.39 3.65 9.38
CA ALA A 77 2.51 4.76 9.06
C ALA A 77 1.15 4.28 8.50
N VAL A 78 1.18 3.33 7.56
CA VAL A 78 -0.06 2.77 6.98
C VAL A 78 -0.89 2.06 8.04
N MET A 79 -0.25 1.28 8.93
CA MET A 79 -0.97 0.58 10.02
C MET A 79 -1.54 1.54 11.04
N SER A 80 -0.80 2.58 11.46
CA SER A 80 -1.32 3.63 12.35
C SER A 80 -2.51 4.35 11.73
N GLY A 81 -2.41 4.67 10.43
CA GLY A 81 -3.53 5.22 9.66
C GLY A 81 -4.73 4.27 9.61
N ALA A 82 -4.51 2.97 9.34
CA ALA A 82 -5.57 1.97 9.28
C ALA A 82 -6.30 1.76 10.62
N LEU A 83 -5.57 1.82 11.73
CA LEU A 83 -6.15 1.74 13.08
C LEU A 83 -7.02 2.95 13.40
N ALA A 84 -6.58 4.15 13.00
CA ALA A 84 -7.27 5.41 13.25
C ALA A 84 -8.37 5.74 12.24
N ALA A 85 -8.39 5.04 11.09
CA ALA A 85 -9.34 5.29 10.02
C ALA A 85 -10.79 5.03 10.45
N GLN A 86 -11.67 5.90 9.99
CA GLN A 86 -13.13 5.80 10.21
C GLN A 86 -13.84 5.15 9.01
N GLY A 87 -13.18 5.05 7.86
CA GLY A 87 -13.71 4.41 6.67
C GLY A 87 -13.51 2.90 6.66
N GLU A 88 -14.39 2.18 6.00
CA GLU A 88 -14.29 0.72 5.82
C GLU A 88 -13.33 0.34 4.69
N VAL A 89 -13.14 1.23 3.72
CA VAL A 89 -12.20 1.08 2.61
C VAL A 89 -11.07 2.07 2.77
N LEU A 90 -9.85 1.59 2.64
CA LEU A 90 -8.64 2.37 2.73
C LEU A 90 -8.03 2.55 1.34
N VAL A 91 -7.66 3.78 1.00
CA VAL A 91 -6.76 4.09 -0.11
C VAL A 91 -5.44 4.55 0.50
N VAL A 92 -4.35 3.95 0.09
CA VAL A 92 -3.00 4.30 0.58
C VAL A 92 -2.20 4.92 -0.54
N MET A 93 -1.53 6.04 -0.26
CA MET A 93 -0.68 6.73 -1.22
C MET A 93 0.43 7.54 -0.56
N ASP A 94 1.46 7.90 -1.33
CA ASP A 94 2.53 8.79 -0.89
C ASP A 94 2.16 10.26 -1.07
N ALA A 95 2.78 11.15 -0.28
CA ALA A 95 2.52 12.59 -0.33
C ALA A 95 3.23 13.33 -1.48
N ASP A 96 4.17 12.70 -2.16
CA ASP A 96 5.10 13.34 -3.11
C ASP A 96 4.56 13.52 -4.54
N LEU A 97 3.26 13.29 -4.75
CA LEU A 97 2.57 13.36 -6.04
C LEU A 97 3.08 12.38 -7.10
N SER A 98 3.85 11.37 -6.70
CA SER A 98 4.25 10.30 -7.63
C SER A 98 3.10 9.35 -7.97
N HIS A 99 2.17 9.17 -7.05
CA HIS A 99 0.93 8.43 -7.25
C HIS A 99 -0.15 9.34 -7.83
N PRO A 100 -0.83 8.95 -8.91
CA PRO A 100 -1.84 9.76 -9.58
C PRO A 100 -3.18 9.74 -8.83
N PRO A 101 -3.63 10.83 -8.15
CA PRO A 101 -4.89 10.84 -7.42
C PRO A 101 -6.11 10.58 -8.31
N GLU A 102 -6.03 10.94 -9.58
CA GLU A 102 -7.07 10.70 -10.59
C GLU A 102 -7.41 9.22 -10.78
N ARG A 103 -6.52 8.31 -10.36
CA ARG A 103 -6.74 6.84 -10.42
C ARG A 103 -7.40 6.27 -9.18
N ILE A 104 -7.71 7.08 -8.16
CA ILE A 104 -8.40 6.61 -6.94
C ILE A 104 -9.73 5.96 -7.28
N LYS A 105 -10.49 6.53 -8.22
CA LYS A 105 -11.77 5.95 -8.66
C LYS A 105 -11.59 4.53 -9.21
N ASP A 106 -10.53 4.31 -9.99
CA ASP A 106 -10.25 3.02 -10.60
C ASP A 106 -9.78 1.98 -9.56
N LEU A 107 -9.08 2.43 -8.49
CA LEU A 107 -8.75 1.56 -7.36
C LEU A 107 -9.99 1.12 -6.59
N LEU A 108 -10.97 1.98 -6.44
CA LEU A 108 -12.15 1.71 -5.63
C LEU A 108 -13.20 0.86 -6.36
N ALA A 109 -13.32 1.02 -7.68
CA ALA A 109 -14.38 0.37 -8.44
C ALA A 109 -14.44 -1.18 -8.27
N PRO A 110 -13.32 -1.94 -8.35
CA PRO A 110 -13.37 -3.39 -8.13
C PRO A 110 -13.69 -3.80 -6.70
N LEU A 111 -13.37 -2.96 -5.69
CA LEU A 111 -13.74 -3.20 -4.29
C LEU A 111 -15.24 -3.04 -4.09
N PHE A 112 -15.82 -1.98 -4.63
CA PHE A 112 -17.25 -1.68 -4.47
C PHE A 112 -18.16 -2.65 -5.23
N THR A 113 -17.69 -3.18 -6.34
CA THR A 113 -18.41 -4.26 -7.06
C THR A 113 -18.21 -5.64 -6.43
N GLY A 114 -17.37 -5.76 -5.40
CA GLY A 114 -17.01 -7.04 -4.81
C GLY A 114 -16.15 -7.94 -5.70
N ALA A 115 -15.59 -7.41 -6.79
CA ALA A 115 -14.73 -8.16 -7.70
C ALA A 115 -13.32 -8.39 -7.11
N ALA A 116 -12.87 -7.54 -6.19
CA ALA A 116 -11.58 -7.63 -5.52
C ALA A 116 -11.70 -7.36 -4.01
N ASP A 117 -10.73 -7.88 -3.25
CA ASP A 117 -10.53 -7.57 -1.83
C ASP A 117 -9.40 -6.55 -1.65
N MET A 118 -8.49 -6.46 -2.65
CA MET A 118 -7.40 -5.49 -2.73
C MET A 118 -7.17 -5.08 -4.18
N VAL A 119 -6.92 -3.80 -4.43
CA VAL A 119 -6.60 -3.26 -5.75
C VAL A 119 -5.28 -2.49 -5.68
N ILE A 120 -4.38 -2.74 -6.60
CA ILE A 120 -3.03 -2.17 -6.63
C ILE A 120 -2.87 -1.31 -7.88
N GLY A 121 -2.38 -0.08 -7.69
CA GLY A 121 -1.89 0.74 -8.79
C GLY A 121 -0.53 0.21 -9.26
N SER A 122 -0.52 -0.46 -10.39
CA SER A 122 0.64 -1.20 -10.90
C SER A 122 1.36 -0.44 -12.01
N ARG A 123 2.69 -0.42 -11.91
CA ARG A 123 3.60 0.14 -12.91
C ARG A 123 3.93 -0.85 -14.02
N TYR A 124 3.62 -2.14 -13.81
CA TYR A 124 4.16 -3.25 -14.61
C TYR A 124 3.11 -4.05 -15.39
N VAL A 125 1.84 -3.77 -15.20
CA VAL A 125 0.77 -4.29 -16.08
C VAL A 125 0.67 -3.45 -17.37
N PRO A 126 0.05 -3.97 -18.45
CA PRO A 126 -0.16 -3.21 -19.68
C PRO A 126 -0.81 -1.85 -19.41
N GLY A 127 -0.22 -0.76 -19.91
CA GLY A 127 -0.62 0.61 -19.65
C GLY A 127 0.06 1.27 -18.44
N GLY A 128 0.74 0.49 -17.58
CA GLY A 128 1.56 1.01 -16.49
C GLY A 128 2.89 1.59 -16.99
N SER A 129 3.43 2.59 -16.30
CA SER A 129 4.69 3.22 -16.70
C SER A 129 5.41 3.92 -15.55
N THR A 130 6.69 4.21 -15.78
CA THR A 130 7.57 4.92 -14.83
C THR A 130 8.34 6.02 -15.59
N PRO A 131 7.67 7.06 -16.09
CA PRO A 131 8.32 8.09 -16.90
C PRO A 131 9.44 8.78 -16.11
N GLY A 132 10.59 8.97 -16.78
CA GLY A 132 11.74 9.65 -16.20
C GLY A 132 12.56 8.83 -15.17
N TRP A 133 12.26 7.56 -14.96
CA TRP A 133 13.12 6.73 -14.11
C TRP A 133 14.41 6.36 -14.82
N PRO A 134 15.56 6.45 -14.13
CA PRO A 134 16.82 5.96 -14.67
C PRO A 134 16.77 4.43 -14.86
N ARG A 135 17.41 3.93 -15.92
CA ARG A 135 17.36 2.50 -16.30
C ARG A 135 17.76 1.54 -15.18
N TRP A 136 18.75 1.90 -14.36
CA TRP A 136 19.17 1.08 -13.22
C TRP A 136 18.06 0.94 -12.15
N ARG A 137 17.29 2.01 -11.89
CA ARG A 137 16.17 1.98 -10.93
C ARG A 137 15.06 1.11 -11.44
N LEU A 138 14.73 1.24 -12.74
CA LEU A 138 13.73 0.41 -13.39
C LEU A 138 14.13 -1.06 -13.36
N PHE A 139 15.39 -1.38 -13.66
CA PHE A 139 15.93 -2.74 -13.62
C PHE A 139 15.80 -3.34 -12.21
N LEU A 140 16.29 -2.67 -11.17
CA LEU A 140 16.19 -3.15 -9.78
C LEU A 140 14.74 -3.36 -9.34
N SER A 141 13.86 -2.42 -9.67
CA SER A 141 12.45 -2.49 -9.28
C SER A 141 11.71 -3.62 -10.01
N ARG A 142 11.95 -3.79 -11.33
CA ARG A 142 11.38 -4.91 -12.11
C ARG A 142 11.90 -6.26 -11.64
N THR A 143 13.19 -6.40 -11.43
CA THR A 143 13.77 -7.65 -10.90
C THR A 143 13.13 -8.02 -9.57
N GLY A 144 12.98 -7.04 -8.68
CA GLY A 144 12.28 -7.23 -7.43
C GLY A 144 10.84 -7.73 -7.60
N ALA A 145 10.09 -7.13 -8.49
CA ALA A 145 8.71 -7.50 -8.79
C ALA A 145 8.61 -8.92 -9.38
N VAL A 146 9.47 -9.26 -10.34
CA VAL A 146 9.53 -10.59 -10.96
C VAL A 146 9.85 -11.69 -9.92
N LEU A 147 10.79 -11.44 -9.01
CA LEU A 147 11.14 -12.39 -7.95
C LEU A 147 10.02 -12.56 -6.91
N ALA A 148 9.16 -11.56 -6.71
CA ALA A 148 8.00 -11.65 -5.82
C ALA A 148 6.80 -12.34 -6.46
N TYR A 149 6.72 -12.33 -7.79
CA TYR A 149 5.56 -12.81 -8.53
C TYR A 149 5.14 -14.25 -8.17
N PRO A 150 6.04 -15.24 -8.07
CA PRO A 150 5.67 -16.61 -7.71
C PRO A 150 4.96 -16.73 -6.35
N LEU A 151 5.28 -15.83 -5.42
CA LEU A 151 4.69 -15.81 -4.07
C LEU A 151 3.36 -15.06 -4.03
N THR A 152 3.23 -13.99 -4.81
CA THR A 152 2.11 -13.07 -4.74
C THR A 152 1.10 -13.23 -5.86
N GLY A 153 1.53 -13.71 -7.03
CA GLY A 153 0.72 -13.70 -8.26
C GLY A 153 0.46 -12.29 -8.82
N VAL A 154 1.19 -11.27 -8.35
CA VAL A 154 0.98 -9.85 -8.64
C VAL A 154 2.24 -9.26 -9.27
N HIS A 155 2.09 -8.47 -10.35
CA HIS A 155 3.21 -7.87 -11.08
C HIS A 155 3.89 -6.75 -10.30
N ASP A 156 3.16 -6.02 -9.43
CA ASP A 156 3.70 -4.90 -8.66
C ASP A 156 3.36 -4.98 -7.16
N SER A 157 3.80 -6.04 -6.51
CA SER A 157 3.59 -6.26 -5.08
C SER A 157 4.36 -5.30 -4.15
N ILE A 158 5.16 -4.40 -4.71
CA ILE A 158 5.92 -3.37 -3.97
C ILE A 158 5.39 -1.95 -4.19
N SER A 159 4.24 -1.81 -4.85
CA SER A 159 3.58 -0.52 -5.01
C SER A 159 3.11 0.04 -3.67
N GLY A 160 3.30 1.35 -3.47
CA GLY A 160 2.74 2.09 -2.33
C GLY A 160 1.34 2.65 -2.58
N PHE A 161 0.77 2.43 -3.79
CA PHE A 161 -0.54 2.94 -4.17
C PHE A 161 -1.53 1.78 -4.32
N PHE A 162 -2.43 1.66 -3.35
CA PHE A 162 -3.39 0.56 -3.34
C PHE A 162 -4.65 0.92 -2.56
N ALA A 163 -5.72 0.16 -2.78
CA ALA A 163 -6.94 0.20 -1.98
C ALA A 163 -7.28 -1.19 -1.45
N ILE A 164 -7.81 -1.25 -0.22
CA ILE A 164 -8.14 -2.50 0.47
C ILE A 164 -9.23 -2.26 1.51
N GLY A 165 -10.04 -3.27 1.81
CA GLY A 165 -10.91 -3.23 2.99
C GLY A 165 -10.12 -3.10 4.29
N ARG A 166 -10.52 -2.17 5.17
CA ARG A 166 -9.83 -1.89 6.44
C ARG A 166 -9.64 -3.16 7.29
N SER A 167 -10.68 -3.95 7.44
CA SER A 167 -10.63 -5.21 8.19
C SER A 167 -9.61 -6.20 7.62
N ARG A 168 -9.53 -6.29 6.29
CA ARG A 168 -8.56 -7.17 5.61
C ARG A 168 -7.12 -6.73 5.82
N LEU A 169 -6.87 -5.41 5.76
CA LEU A 169 -5.52 -4.91 6.03
C LEU A 169 -5.10 -5.20 7.47
N LEU A 170 -5.97 -4.94 8.45
CA LEU A 170 -5.69 -5.20 9.85
C LEU A 170 -5.50 -6.69 10.14
N GLU A 171 -6.25 -7.57 9.48
CA GLU A 171 -6.13 -9.03 9.62
C GLU A 171 -4.78 -9.54 9.12
N TYR A 172 -4.34 -9.12 7.92
CA TYR A 172 -3.17 -9.72 7.28
C TYR A 172 -1.86 -8.93 7.45
N ALA A 173 -1.92 -7.65 7.76
CA ALA A 173 -0.72 -6.83 7.98
C ALA A 173 -0.32 -6.71 9.45
N SER A 174 -1.02 -7.35 10.38
CA SER A 174 -0.67 -7.34 11.81
C SER A 174 0.16 -8.59 12.17
N PRO A 175 1.29 -8.48 12.93
CA PRO A 175 1.97 -7.24 13.30
C PRO A 175 2.53 -6.50 12.07
N PRO A 176 2.74 -5.18 12.16
CA PRO A 176 3.24 -4.39 11.02
C PRO A 176 4.52 -4.98 10.42
N PRO A 177 4.61 -5.12 9.09
CA PRO A 177 5.86 -5.56 8.47
C PRO A 177 6.95 -4.49 8.61
N ALA A 178 8.19 -4.91 8.74
CA ALA A 178 9.32 -3.99 8.80
C ALA A 178 9.52 -3.27 7.46
N GLY A 179 9.57 -1.94 7.48
CA GLY A 179 9.86 -1.11 6.31
C GLY A 179 8.66 -0.79 5.42
N PHE A 180 8.74 -1.01 4.10
CA PHE A 180 7.74 -0.58 3.11
C PHE A 180 7.13 -1.74 2.29
N LYS A 181 7.12 -2.93 2.84
CA LYS A 181 6.66 -4.15 2.15
C LYS A 181 5.20 -4.50 2.46
N ILE A 182 4.39 -3.54 2.86
CA ILE A 182 3.05 -3.81 3.40
C ILE A 182 2.17 -4.57 2.41
N VAL A 183 2.17 -4.21 1.12
CA VAL A 183 1.41 -4.90 0.08
C VAL A 183 1.87 -6.35 -0.08
N PHE A 184 3.20 -6.55 -0.25
CA PHE A 184 3.79 -7.88 -0.38
C PHE A 184 3.44 -8.78 0.81
N GLU A 185 3.69 -8.30 2.03
CA GLU A 185 3.44 -9.06 3.26
C GLU A 185 1.94 -9.37 3.44
N THR A 186 1.06 -8.41 3.16
CA THR A 186 -0.39 -8.61 3.23
C THR A 186 -0.84 -9.72 2.29
N ILE A 187 -0.38 -9.73 1.04
CA ILE A 187 -0.73 -10.75 0.07
C ILE A 187 -0.18 -12.12 0.50
N VAL A 188 1.11 -12.19 0.88
CA VAL A 188 1.74 -13.46 1.27
C VAL A 188 1.09 -14.04 2.52
N ARG A 189 0.83 -13.22 3.54
CA ARG A 189 0.18 -13.66 4.78
C ARG A 189 -1.28 -14.08 4.58
N SER A 190 -1.95 -13.52 3.59
CA SER A 190 -3.32 -13.94 3.25
C SER A 190 -3.38 -15.37 2.70
N GLY A 191 -2.25 -15.97 2.30
CA GLY A 191 -2.22 -17.32 1.74
C GLY A 191 -3.10 -17.48 0.51
N ARG A 192 -3.15 -16.45 -0.37
CA ARG A 192 -4.00 -16.38 -1.58
C ARG A 192 -5.51 -16.27 -1.29
N ARG A 193 -5.91 -15.89 -0.07
CA ARG A 193 -7.32 -15.66 0.26
C ARG A 193 -7.83 -14.30 -0.23
N LEU A 194 -6.92 -13.35 -0.51
CA LEU A 194 -7.27 -12.06 -1.09
C LEU A 194 -7.37 -12.17 -2.62
N ARG A 195 -8.48 -11.70 -3.16
CA ARG A 195 -8.63 -11.47 -4.60
C ARG A 195 -7.99 -10.12 -4.91
N VAL A 196 -6.84 -10.14 -5.57
CA VAL A 196 -6.05 -8.94 -5.88
C VAL A 196 -6.21 -8.60 -7.35
N VAL A 197 -6.52 -7.34 -7.64
CA VAL A 197 -6.59 -6.78 -8.99
C VAL A 197 -5.54 -5.70 -9.14
N GLU A 198 -4.90 -5.62 -10.31
CA GLU A 198 -3.96 -4.56 -10.65
C GLU A 198 -4.56 -3.62 -11.70
N ILE A 199 -4.46 -2.32 -11.46
CA ILE A 199 -4.81 -1.29 -12.45
C ILE A 199 -3.55 -0.57 -12.91
N PRO A 200 -3.43 -0.18 -14.19
CA PRO A 200 -2.25 0.51 -14.67
C PRO A 200 -2.17 1.94 -14.13
N ILE A 201 -0.97 2.32 -13.69
CA ILE A 201 -0.69 3.71 -13.32
C ILE A 201 0.59 4.23 -13.99
N ALA A 202 0.64 5.53 -14.25
CA ALA A 202 1.87 6.23 -14.58
C ALA A 202 2.48 6.76 -13.27
N PHE A 203 3.50 6.10 -12.75
CA PHE A 203 4.21 6.54 -11.56
C PHE A 203 5.15 7.69 -11.94
N ARG A 204 4.79 8.89 -11.54
CA ARG A 204 5.50 10.13 -11.89
C ARG A 204 6.76 10.33 -11.05
N ASN A 205 7.72 11.09 -11.56
CA ASN A 205 8.77 11.61 -10.71
C ASN A 205 8.17 12.63 -9.73
N ARG A 206 8.75 12.71 -8.53
CA ARG A 206 8.37 13.72 -7.54
C ARG A 206 8.32 15.09 -8.16
N MET A 207 7.24 15.83 -7.95
CA MET A 207 7.08 17.16 -8.52
C MET A 207 7.96 18.18 -7.80
N ARG A 208 8.21 18.00 -6.50
CA ARG A 208 9.01 18.90 -5.65
C ARG A 208 9.83 18.08 -4.64
N GLY A 209 10.94 18.65 -4.18
CA GLY A 209 11.84 18.01 -3.23
C GLY A 209 12.94 17.14 -3.87
N LYS A 210 14.00 16.86 -3.10
CA LYS A 210 15.11 16.00 -3.54
C LYS A 210 14.76 14.53 -3.31
N SER A 211 14.96 13.68 -4.33
CA SER A 211 14.82 12.23 -4.17
C SER A 211 15.77 11.74 -3.07
N LYS A 212 15.21 11.17 -2.01
CA LYS A 212 15.97 10.54 -0.92
C LYS A 212 16.58 9.18 -1.36
N MET A 213 16.23 8.71 -2.57
CA MET A 213 16.69 7.43 -3.09
C MET A 213 18.00 7.61 -3.88
N SER A 214 19.11 7.35 -3.22
CA SER A 214 20.40 7.14 -3.88
C SER A 214 20.52 5.68 -4.36
N PHE A 215 21.44 5.42 -5.29
CA PHE A 215 21.76 4.05 -5.74
C PHE A 215 22.05 3.10 -4.57
N VAL A 216 22.82 3.56 -3.58
CA VAL A 216 23.16 2.79 -2.38
C VAL A 216 21.92 2.44 -1.55
N VAL A 217 21.01 3.39 -1.37
CA VAL A 217 19.74 3.17 -0.65
C VAL A 217 18.87 2.18 -1.42
N ALA A 218 18.75 2.33 -2.74
CA ALA A 218 17.99 1.42 -3.58
C ALA A 218 18.56 -0.01 -3.56
N LEU A 219 19.88 -0.14 -3.59
CA LEU A 219 20.57 -1.44 -3.52
C LEU A 219 20.39 -2.10 -2.16
N ARG A 220 20.56 -1.36 -1.04
CA ARG A 220 20.30 -1.88 0.31
C ARG A 220 18.85 -2.35 0.47
N PHE A 221 17.93 -1.59 -0.10
CA PHE A 221 16.53 -1.97 -0.14
C PHE A 221 16.31 -3.27 -0.89
N PHE A 222 16.84 -3.37 -2.11
CA PHE A 222 16.72 -4.56 -2.95
C PHE A 222 17.27 -5.80 -2.26
N VAL A 223 18.45 -5.70 -1.65
CA VAL A 223 19.07 -6.82 -0.90
C VAL A 223 18.18 -7.26 0.27
N ARG A 224 17.70 -6.32 1.10
CA ARG A 224 16.79 -6.65 2.21
C ARG A 224 15.49 -7.28 1.72
N TRP A 225 14.97 -6.78 0.61
CA TRP A 225 13.76 -7.31 0.00
C TRP A 225 13.98 -8.73 -0.53
N LEU A 226 15.09 -8.98 -1.22
CA LEU A 226 15.47 -10.30 -1.71
C LEU A 226 15.58 -11.32 -0.57
N PHE A 227 16.25 -10.96 0.53
CA PHE A 227 16.31 -11.82 1.72
C PHE A 227 14.94 -12.14 2.29
N ALA A 228 14.00 -11.20 2.28
CA ALA A 228 12.65 -11.45 2.75
C ALA A 228 11.90 -12.42 1.83
N VAL A 229 12.02 -12.28 0.51
CA VAL A 229 11.44 -13.21 -0.47
C VAL A 229 12.03 -14.62 -0.27
N LEU A 230 13.36 -14.74 -0.21
CA LEU A 230 14.04 -16.02 0.01
C LEU A 230 13.63 -16.69 1.33
N ARG A 231 13.50 -15.91 2.40
CA ARG A 231 13.02 -16.40 3.68
C ARG A 231 11.59 -16.94 3.60
N HIS A 232 10.68 -16.27 2.90
CA HIS A 232 9.32 -16.74 2.70
C HIS A 232 9.26 -18.02 1.87
N VAL A 233 10.09 -18.11 0.81
CA VAL A 233 10.22 -19.35 0.02
C VAL A 233 10.72 -20.50 0.89
N ALA A 234 11.78 -20.29 1.68
CA ALA A 234 12.33 -21.31 2.56
C ALA A 234 11.30 -21.80 3.62
N HIS A 235 10.53 -20.88 4.22
CA HIS A 235 9.48 -21.25 5.19
C HIS A 235 8.28 -21.91 4.52
N GLY A 236 7.96 -21.56 3.27
CA GLY A 236 6.90 -22.21 2.47
C GLY A 236 7.26 -23.65 2.09
N LEU A 237 8.54 -23.92 1.84
CA LEU A 237 9.07 -25.27 1.56
C LEU A 237 9.17 -26.15 2.82
N CYS A 238 9.23 -25.55 4.01
CA CYS A 238 9.30 -26.26 5.30
C CYS A 238 7.94 -26.52 5.95
N ARG A 239 6.80 -26.17 5.32
CA ARG A 239 5.48 -26.62 5.80
C ARG A 239 5.23 -28.01 5.25
N PRO A 240 5.24 -29.08 6.10
CA PRO A 240 4.81 -30.40 5.66
C PRO A 240 3.36 -30.35 5.24
N ALA A 241 3.01 -31.14 4.23
CA ALA A 241 1.66 -31.32 3.71
C ALA A 241 0.76 -31.95 4.80
N GLU A 242 0.21 -31.14 5.66
CA GLU A 242 -0.73 -31.52 6.72
C GLU A 242 -2.15 -31.08 6.35
N ILE A 243 -2.62 -31.46 5.16
CA ILE A 243 -4.05 -31.44 4.83
C ILE A 243 -4.32 -32.58 3.84
N ALA A 244 -4.36 -33.80 4.32
CA ALA A 244 -5.02 -34.93 3.65
C ALA A 244 -5.19 -36.16 4.59
N ARG A 245 -5.66 -35.95 5.82
CA ARG A 245 -6.05 -37.10 6.71
C ARG A 245 -7.28 -36.79 7.57
N SER A 246 -8.30 -36.16 7.02
CA SER A 246 -9.55 -35.95 7.75
C SER A 246 -10.81 -36.25 6.94
N THR A 247 -10.76 -37.11 5.92
CA THR A 247 -11.96 -37.54 5.20
C THR A 247 -12.02 -39.04 4.90
N MET A 248 -11.36 -39.88 5.70
CA MET A 248 -11.51 -41.34 5.59
C MET A 248 -11.67 -42.00 6.96
N SER A 249 -12.61 -41.54 7.77
CA SER A 249 -13.00 -42.26 8.97
C SER A 249 -14.43 -42.02 9.37
N ASN A 250 -15.38 -42.19 8.43
CA ASN A 250 -16.79 -42.39 8.74
C ASN A 250 -17.49 -43.06 7.55
N ALA A 251 -17.08 -44.25 7.20
CA ALA A 251 -17.84 -45.14 6.32
C ALA A 251 -17.46 -46.59 6.64
N SER A 252 -17.79 -47.04 7.86
CA SER A 252 -18.01 -48.47 8.17
C SER A 252 -18.57 -48.57 9.59
N THR A 253 -19.87 -48.53 9.70
CA THR A 253 -20.74 -49.25 10.65
C THR A 253 -22.19 -48.83 10.35
N ASP A 254 -22.84 -49.59 9.62
CA ASP A 254 -24.12 -50.29 9.62
C ASP A 254 -24.60 -50.59 8.19
#